data_66195cca1ae455a25d85e972f1720444
#
_entry.id   66195cca1ae455a25d85e972f1720444
#
_cell.length_a   1.000
_cell.length_b   1.000
_cell.length_c   1.000
_cell.angle_alpha   90.00
_cell.angle_beta   90.00
_cell.angle_gamma   90.00
#
_symmetry.space_group_name_H-M   'P 1'
#
loop_
_entity.id
_entity.type
_entity.pdbx_description
1 polymer ?
#
loop_
_entity_poly.entity_id
_entity_poly.type
_entity_poly.pdbx_seq_one_letter_code
_entity_poly.pdbx_strand_id
1 'polypeptide(L)'
;MQKSSVWIPVVLAISALALPGCSNSDEVTVVGKVEGADTLYVSRVTAQKVVPMDTVVLTGGFKLDLPTDSGRVAFYNLRFNTQASVRIGIAPGDAPVLDIDARQYLAAYTVSGSAHSEQLARLYAPLRRAMLDLDSLDQVNQLYRDSANYSDIVNGLNILFGQTLERHRAQLIAAMNQDTSSLSNLFAFYQGIAQNNTLVPERDLDLFVQTSQRIERHYPGHPLAKRFHQDVRALQTAAERGKQVSAAQAKIVPGAAFPWSALKGKKPDGSPFVSAAVQGKSDYLLVDVWAAWCPPCRAQNRAWSALFAKYGGTRFQIVSYSLDGTPNQANAQEEWISAIQQDGLVWPHHLSALQGWEDPVVGQLGIPSLPFGLLVDRAGKIILRNPKPEEVARVLAGK
;
A
#
# COMPACT_ATOMS: atom_id res chain seq x y z
N MET A 1 -48.00 18.09 -83.03
CA MET A 1 -48.03 18.86 -81.74
C MET A 1 -48.08 17.85 -80.63
N GLN A 2 -46.95 17.49 -80.07
CA GLN A 2 -46.82 16.47 -78.99
C GLN A 2 -46.56 17.21 -77.69
N LYS A 3 -47.45 17.07 -76.74
CA LYS A 3 -47.28 17.58 -75.36
C LYS A 3 -46.51 16.55 -74.54
N SER A 4 -45.29 16.91 -74.14
CA SER A 4 -44.45 16.17 -73.23
C SER A 4 -44.89 16.50 -71.79
N SER A 5 -45.37 15.50 -71.03
CA SER A 5 -45.66 15.54 -69.61
C SER A 5 -44.40 15.20 -68.79
N VAL A 6 -43.95 16.22 -68.02
CA VAL A 6 -42.83 16.08 -67.09
C VAL A 6 -43.40 15.51 -65.80
N TRP A 7 -42.92 14.31 -65.42
CA TRP A 7 -43.17 13.73 -64.11
C TRP A 7 -42.10 14.18 -63.11
N ILE A 8 -42.50 14.85 -62.03
CA ILE A 8 -41.63 15.20 -60.88
C ILE A 8 -41.83 14.11 -59.87
N PRO A 9 -40.79 13.37 -59.44
CA PRO A 9 -40.92 12.45 -58.34
C PRO A 9 -40.96 13.21 -57.00
N VAL A 10 -42.06 13.07 -56.27
CA VAL A 10 -42.18 13.50 -54.87
C VAL A 10 -41.36 12.53 -54.01
N VAL A 11 -40.20 12.99 -53.55
CA VAL A 11 -39.44 12.29 -52.51
C VAL A 11 -40.09 12.57 -51.17
N LEU A 12 -40.83 11.59 -50.64
CA LEU A 12 -41.29 11.60 -49.27
C LEU A 12 -40.07 11.33 -48.35
N ALA A 13 -39.56 12.38 -47.71
CA ALA A 13 -38.64 12.26 -46.61
C ALA A 13 -39.39 11.70 -45.41
N ILE A 14 -39.22 10.40 -45.16
CA ILE A 14 -39.65 9.76 -43.91
C ILE A 14 -38.62 10.20 -42.85
N SER A 15 -38.97 11.23 -42.09
CA SER A 15 -38.27 11.57 -40.85
C SER A 15 -38.54 10.46 -39.83
N ALA A 16 -37.64 9.53 -39.74
CA ALA A 16 -37.61 8.57 -38.61
C ALA A 16 -37.33 9.38 -37.35
N LEU A 17 -38.37 9.73 -36.62
CA LEU A 17 -38.24 10.11 -35.20
C LEU A 17 -37.66 8.86 -34.48
N ALA A 18 -36.35 8.87 -34.27
CA ALA A 18 -35.72 7.98 -33.32
C ALA A 18 -36.24 8.36 -31.93
N LEU A 19 -37.23 7.61 -31.44
CA LEU A 19 -37.55 7.60 -30.02
C LEU A 19 -36.28 7.24 -29.29
N PRO A 20 -35.86 7.98 -28.26
CA PRO A 20 -34.79 7.52 -27.41
C PRO A 20 -35.25 6.21 -26.76
N GLY A 21 -34.80 5.07 -27.30
CA GLY A 21 -34.92 3.80 -26.62
C GLY A 21 -34.28 3.96 -25.24
N CYS A 22 -34.98 3.60 -24.18
CA CYS A 22 -34.39 3.40 -22.85
C CYS A 22 -33.25 2.40 -23.03
N SER A 23 -32.05 2.92 -23.30
CA SER A 23 -30.85 2.10 -23.13
C SER A 23 -30.77 1.75 -21.65
N ASN A 24 -30.70 0.48 -21.32
CA ASN A 24 -30.35 0.02 -19.99
C ASN A 24 -29.13 0.85 -19.56
N SER A 25 -29.31 1.76 -18.62
CA SER A 25 -28.27 2.71 -18.19
C SER A 25 -27.07 2.02 -17.51
N ASP A 26 -27.12 0.72 -17.42
CA ASP A 26 -26.17 -0.11 -16.67
C ASP A 26 -25.06 -0.75 -17.53
N GLU A 27 -25.14 -0.67 -18.86
CA GLU A 27 -24.14 -1.25 -19.76
C GLU A 27 -23.57 -0.21 -20.74
N VAL A 28 -22.30 -0.36 -21.08
CA VAL A 28 -21.56 0.46 -22.04
C VAL A 28 -20.93 -0.45 -23.10
N THR A 29 -21.19 -0.16 -24.36
CA THR A 29 -20.54 -0.86 -25.47
C THR A 29 -19.13 -0.32 -25.68
N VAL A 30 -18.13 -1.19 -25.54
CA VAL A 30 -16.71 -0.92 -25.78
C VAL A 30 -16.31 -1.57 -27.09
N VAL A 31 -15.73 -0.80 -28.01
CA VAL A 31 -15.26 -1.30 -29.30
C VAL A 31 -13.75 -1.16 -29.37
N GLY A 32 -13.07 -2.15 -29.89
CA GLY A 32 -11.62 -2.11 -30.05
C GLY A 32 -11.14 -2.78 -31.31
N LYS A 33 -10.12 -2.17 -31.98
CA LYS A 33 -9.25 -2.81 -32.95
C LYS A 33 -8.01 -3.31 -32.21
N VAL A 34 -7.55 -4.53 -32.53
CA VAL A 34 -6.40 -5.16 -31.87
C VAL A 34 -5.47 -5.75 -32.91
N GLU A 35 -4.19 -5.43 -32.79
CA GLU A 35 -3.10 -6.07 -33.54
C GLU A 35 -2.21 -6.89 -32.62
N GLY A 36 -1.77 -8.06 -33.09
CA GLY A 36 -0.76 -8.89 -32.42
C GLY A 36 -1.27 -9.80 -31.31
N ALA A 37 -2.59 -9.95 -31.13
CA ALA A 37 -3.19 -10.93 -30.22
C ALA A 37 -4.41 -11.60 -30.83
N ASP A 38 -4.72 -12.81 -30.41
CA ASP A 38 -5.88 -13.61 -30.82
C ASP A 38 -6.88 -13.88 -29.68
N THR A 39 -6.50 -13.60 -28.44
CA THR A 39 -7.34 -13.86 -27.26
C THR A 39 -7.29 -12.69 -26.28
N LEU A 40 -8.46 -12.28 -25.84
CA LEU A 40 -8.68 -11.22 -24.84
C LEU A 40 -9.35 -11.79 -23.60
N TYR A 41 -8.74 -11.57 -22.45
CA TYR A 41 -9.30 -11.88 -21.12
C TYR A 41 -9.81 -10.59 -20.48
N VAL A 42 -11.10 -10.56 -20.18
CA VAL A 42 -11.77 -9.41 -19.56
C VAL A 42 -11.93 -9.66 -18.06
N SER A 43 -11.51 -8.70 -17.25
CA SER A 43 -11.67 -8.76 -15.79
C SER A 43 -12.16 -7.43 -15.24
N ARG A 44 -13.08 -7.46 -14.28
CA ARG A 44 -13.57 -6.28 -13.57
C ARG A 44 -12.69 -5.97 -12.37
N VAL A 45 -12.36 -4.70 -12.18
CA VAL A 45 -11.62 -4.21 -11.00
C VAL A 45 -12.61 -3.76 -9.94
N THR A 46 -12.56 -4.37 -8.76
CA THR A 46 -13.39 -4.00 -7.61
C THR A 46 -12.52 -3.50 -6.46
N ALA A 47 -13.15 -2.97 -5.41
CA ALA A 47 -12.43 -2.52 -4.21
C ALA A 47 -11.74 -3.65 -3.44
N GLN A 48 -12.15 -4.91 -3.64
CA GLN A 48 -11.59 -6.08 -2.94
C GLN A 48 -10.63 -6.89 -3.81
N LYS A 49 -10.98 -7.08 -5.09
CA LYS A 49 -10.24 -7.98 -5.99
C LYS A 49 -10.50 -7.68 -7.46
N VAL A 50 -9.67 -8.26 -8.32
CA VAL A 50 -9.93 -8.35 -9.76
C VAL A 50 -10.75 -9.62 -10.01
N VAL A 51 -11.89 -9.50 -10.69
CA VAL A 51 -12.83 -10.58 -10.96
C VAL A 51 -12.80 -10.91 -12.44
N PRO A 52 -12.41 -12.13 -12.86
CA PRO A 52 -12.55 -12.57 -14.24
C PRO A 52 -14.02 -12.52 -14.68
N MET A 53 -14.26 -12.09 -15.91
CA MET A 53 -15.60 -11.99 -16.47
C MET A 53 -15.79 -12.79 -17.75
N ASP A 54 -14.89 -12.60 -18.73
CA ASP A 54 -15.05 -13.19 -20.06
C ASP A 54 -13.71 -13.49 -20.72
N THR A 55 -13.77 -14.37 -21.74
CA THR A 55 -12.64 -14.66 -22.63
C THR A 55 -13.14 -14.62 -24.08
N VAL A 56 -12.57 -13.73 -24.86
CA VAL A 56 -12.99 -13.42 -26.23
C VAL A 56 -11.92 -13.81 -27.22
N VAL A 57 -12.29 -14.58 -28.25
CA VAL A 57 -11.42 -14.85 -29.40
C VAL A 57 -11.47 -13.64 -30.35
N LEU A 58 -10.30 -13.14 -30.69
CA LEU A 58 -10.15 -11.94 -31.53
C LEU A 58 -9.97 -12.30 -33.00
N THR A 59 -10.66 -11.56 -33.85
CA THR A 59 -10.49 -11.60 -35.31
C THR A 59 -10.12 -10.22 -35.84
N GLY A 60 -9.14 -9.56 -35.17
CA GLY A 60 -8.69 -8.20 -35.49
C GLY A 60 -9.35 -7.12 -34.66
N GLY A 61 -10.34 -7.45 -33.82
CA GLY A 61 -11.02 -6.50 -32.93
C GLY A 61 -12.04 -7.17 -32.03
N PHE A 62 -12.72 -6.35 -31.20
CA PHE A 62 -13.77 -6.80 -30.29
C PHE A 62 -14.89 -5.77 -30.16
N LYS A 63 -16.05 -6.27 -29.74
CA LYS A 63 -17.18 -5.49 -29.22
C LYS A 63 -17.63 -6.16 -27.94
N LEU A 64 -17.65 -5.39 -26.84
CA LEU A 64 -18.02 -5.84 -25.51
C LEU A 64 -19.12 -4.94 -24.94
N ASP A 65 -20.16 -5.52 -24.38
CA ASP A 65 -21.13 -4.80 -23.59
C ASP A 65 -20.78 -5.05 -22.11
N LEU A 66 -20.29 -4.01 -21.44
CA LEU A 66 -19.76 -4.10 -20.09
C LEU A 66 -20.63 -3.32 -19.11
N PRO A 67 -21.01 -3.94 -17.97
CA PRO A 67 -21.84 -3.26 -16.97
C PRO A 67 -21.06 -2.14 -16.26
N THR A 68 -21.74 -1.04 -15.99
CA THR A 68 -21.28 0.00 -15.09
C THR A 68 -21.41 -0.46 -13.62
N ASP A 69 -20.99 0.36 -12.66
CA ASP A 69 -21.14 0.04 -11.23
C ASP A 69 -22.44 0.63 -10.66
N SER A 70 -23.59 0.03 -10.99
CA SER A 70 -24.92 0.53 -10.61
C SER A 70 -25.11 2.00 -11.04
N GLY A 71 -24.89 2.28 -12.33
CA GLY A 71 -24.97 3.63 -12.88
C GLY A 71 -23.79 4.54 -12.53
N ARG A 72 -22.68 3.98 -12.04
CA ARG A 72 -21.43 4.68 -11.72
C ARG A 72 -20.27 4.16 -12.56
N VAL A 73 -19.13 4.84 -12.49
CA VAL A 73 -17.89 4.40 -13.16
C VAL A 73 -17.52 2.97 -12.76
N ALA A 74 -17.17 2.14 -13.75
CA ALA A 74 -16.58 0.82 -13.54
C ALA A 74 -15.23 0.71 -14.26
N PHE A 75 -14.33 -0.10 -13.73
CA PHE A 75 -13.01 -0.30 -14.31
C PHE A 75 -12.80 -1.75 -14.70
N TYR A 76 -12.11 -1.94 -15.84
CA TYR A 76 -11.82 -3.24 -16.41
C TYR A 76 -10.35 -3.35 -16.81
N ASN A 77 -9.78 -4.54 -16.63
CA ASN A 77 -8.52 -4.93 -17.25
C ASN A 77 -8.81 -5.76 -18.49
N LEU A 78 -8.27 -5.35 -19.61
CA LEU A 78 -8.24 -6.07 -20.88
C LEU A 78 -6.84 -6.65 -21.04
N ARG A 79 -6.66 -7.94 -20.76
CA ARG A 79 -5.37 -8.63 -20.87
C ARG A 79 -5.37 -9.55 -22.08
N PHE A 80 -4.32 -9.51 -22.87
CA PHE A 80 -4.14 -10.29 -24.07
C PHE A 80 -3.28 -11.54 -23.81
N ASN A 81 -3.38 -12.55 -24.68
CA ASN A 81 -2.55 -13.76 -24.58
C ASN A 81 -1.04 -13.47 -24.74
N THR A 82 -0.66 -12.32 -25.29
CA THR A 82 0.72 -11.81 -25.36
C THR A 82 1.23 -11.22 -24.03
N GLN A 83 0.45 -11.29 -22.96
CA GLN A 83 0.66 -10.63 -21.67
C GLN A 83 0.48 -9.10 -21.68
N ALA A 84 0.28 -8.49 -22.84
CA ALA A 84 -0.09 -7.09 -22.94
C ALA A 84 -1.41 -6.82 -22.20
N SER A 85 -1.55 -5.66 -21.58
CA SER A 85 -2.78 -5.30 -20.89
C SER A 85 -3.10 -3.81 -21.03
N VAL A 86 -4.39 -3.53 -21.08
CA VAL A 86 -4.95 -2.17 -21.09
C VAL A 86 -5.98 -2.09 -19.96
N ARG A 87 -5.95 -0.99 -19.21
CA ARG A 87 -7.02 -0.69 -18.24
C ARG A 87 -7.94 0.37 -18.81
N ILE A 88 -9.24 0.14 -18.70
CA ILE A 88 -10.27 1.09 -19.11
C ILE A 88 -11.18 1.41 -17.93
N GLY A 89 -11.75 2.63 -17.95
CA GLY A 89 -12.79 3.07 -17.04
C GLY A 89 -13.99 3.54 -17.89
N ILE A 90 -15.17 3.10 -17.54
CA ILE A 90 -16.42 3.41 -18.27
C ILE A 90 -17.47 3.97 -17.31
N ALA A 91 -18.18 4.98 -17.78
CA ALA A 91 -19.33 5.58 -17.09
C ALA A 91 -20.59 5.47 -17.96
N PRO A 92 -21.79 5.56 -17.37
CA PRO A 92 -23.02 5.61 -18.15
C PRO A 92 -22.99 6.68 -19.26
N GLY A 93 -23.33 6.28 -20.46
CA GLY A 93 -23.33 7.16 -21.63
C GLY A 93 -21.99 7.25 -22.38
N ASP A 94 -20.91 6.64 -21.89
CA ASP A 94 -19.66 6.51 -22.62
C ASP A 94 -19.82 5.63 -23.87
N ALA A 95 -18.97 5.86 -24.87
CA ALA A 95 -18.87 5.03 -26.08
C ALA A 95 -17.38 4.84 -26.43
N PRO A 96 -16.61 4.11 -25.61
CA PRO A 96 -15.17 4.01 -25.79
C PRO A 96 -14.79 3.21 -27.03
N VAL A 97 -13.88 3.81 -27.81
CA VAL A 97 -13.26 3.20 -29.00
C VAL A 97 -11.76 3.11 -28.76
N LEU A 98 -11.21 1.91 -28.90
CA LEU A 98 -9.79 1.63 -28.69
C LEU A 98 -9.10 1.19 -29.97
N ASP A 99 -7.85 1.61 -30.14
CA ASP A 99 -6.92 1.04 -31.14
C ASP A 99 -5.66 0.54 -30.37
N ILE A 100 -5.39 -0.77 -30.43
CA ILE A 100 -4.46 -1.43 -29.51
C ILE A 100 -3.44 -2.22 -30.31
N ASP A 101 -2.15 -1.96 -30.07
CA ASP A 101 -1.04 -2.84 -30.46
C ASP A 101 -0.62 -3.67 -29.26
N ALA A 102 -0.98 -4.95 -29.28
CA ALA A 102 -0.74 -5.92 -28.20
C ALA A 102 0.52 -6.78 -28.42
N ARG A 103 1.40 -6.43 -29.37
CA ARG A 103 2.62 -7.22 -29.65
C ARG A 103 3.67 -7.13 -28.54
N GLN A 104 3.63 -6.08 -27.73
CA GLN A 104 4.56 -5.86 -26.61
C GLN A 104 3.85 -6.01 -25.27
N TYR A 105 4.58 -6.39 -24.23
CA TYR A 105 4.08 -6.54 -22.85
C TYR A 105 3.29 -5.34 -22.35
N LEU A 106 3.75 -4.12 -22.63
CA LEU A 106 2.98 -2.90 -22.42
C LEU A 106 2.35 -2.48 -23.74
N ALA A 107 1.07 -2.74 -23.93
CA ALA A 107 0.35 -2.37 -25.13
C ALA A 107 0.46 -0.88 -25.43
N ALA A 108 0.76 -0.55 -26.69
CA ALA A 108 0.51 0.80 -27.18
C ALA A 108 -0.97 0.90 -27.55
N TYR A 109 -1.66 1.91 -27.05
CA TYR A 109 -3.06 2.09 -27.39
C TYR A 109 -3.48 3.54 -27.40
N THR A 110 -4.51 3.84 -28.19
CA THR A 110 -5.29 5.05 -28.10
C THR A 110 -6.70 4.72 -27.69
N VAL A 111 -7.36 5.67 -27.05
CA VAL A 111 -8.77 5.54 -26.64
C VAL A 111 -9.46 6.89 -26.76
N SER A 112 -10.73 6.86 -27.15
CA SER A 112 -11.63 8.02 -27.19
C SER A 112 -13.01 7.61 -26.73
N GLY A 113 -13.88 8.60 -26.41
CA GLY A 113 -15.28 8.36 -26.05
C GLY A 113 -15.50 7.92 -24.60
N SER A 114 -14.49 8.00 -23.74
CA SER A 114 -14.59 7.85 -22.28
C SER A 114 -13.51 8.65 -21.56
N ALA A 115 -13.92 9.65 -20.81
CA ALA A 115 -12.98 10.51 -20.07
C ALA A 115 -12.12 9.71 -19.09
N HIS A 116 -12.68 8.68 -18.45
CA HIS A 116 -11.94 7.81 -17.53
C HIS A 116 -10.91 6.93 -18.23
N SER A 117 -11.24 6.37 -19.39
CA SER A 117 -10.31 5.60 -20.20
C SER A 117 -9.19 6.45 -20.78
N GLU A 118 -9.52 7.65 -21.24
CA GLU A 118 -8.54 8.64 -21.73
C GLU A 118 -7.58 9.08 -20.63
N GLN A 119 -8.08 9.30 -19.41
CA GLN A 119 -7.22 9.61 -18.26
C GLN A 119 -6.31 8.42 -17.90
N LEU A 120 -6.81 7.20 -17.94
CA LEU A 120 -5.97 6.01 -17.75
C LEU A 120 -4.87 5.93 -18.82
N ALA A 121 -5.19 6.17 -20.09
CA ALA A 121 -4.18 6.20 -21.16
C ALA A 121 -3.07 7.22 -20.87
N ARG A 122 -3.44 8.43 -20.41
CA ARG A 122 -2.49 9.47 -19.99
C ARG A 122 -1.62 9.03 -18.82
N LEU A 123 -2.19 8.34 -17.83
CA LEU A 123 -1.45 7.83 -16.65
C LEU A 123 -0.48 6.70 -16.99
N TYR A 124 -0.84 5.82 -17.95
CA TYR A 124 -0.02 4.66 -18.30
C TYR A 124 1.00 4.93 -19.41
N ALA A 125 0.85 6.02 -20.19
CA ALA A 125 1.82 6.38 -21.23
C ALA A 125 3.24 6.64 -20.67
N PRO A 126 3.43 7.38 -19.56
CA PRO A 126 4.74 7.54 -18.93
C PRO A 126 5.36 6.23 -18.45
N LEU A 127 4.55 5.32 -17.89
CA LEU A 127 5.03 4.01 -17.45
C LEU A 127 5.57 3.19 -18.63
N ARG A 128 4.80 3.13 -19.72
CA ARG A 128 5.23 2.45 -20.94
C ARG A 128 6.57 3.01 -21.45
N ARG A 129 6.71 4.33 -21.50
CA ARG A 129 7.95 4.97 -21.94
C ARG A 129 9.12 4.60 -21.03
N ALA A 130 8.93 4.69 -19.72
CA ALA A 130 9.98 4.35 -18.76
C ALA A 130 10.42 2.88 -18.89
N MET A 131 9.48 1.95 -19.07
CA MET A 131 9.82 0.53 -19.28
C MET A 131 10.63 0.30 -20.55
N LEU A 132 10.32 0.95 -21.67
CA LEU A 132 11.10 0.87 -22.91
C LEU A 132 12.52 1.45 -22.74
N ASP A 133 12.64 2.56 -22.00
CA ASP A 133 13.95 3.14 -21.68
C ASP A 133 14.78 2.18 -20.82
N LEU A 134 14.15 1.51 -19.83
CA LEU A 134 14.83 0.52 -18.97
C LEU A 134 15.22 -0.76 -19.71
N ASP A 135 14.39 -1.25 -20.61
CA ASP A 135 14.75 -2.39 -21.48
C ASP A 135 15.99 -2.06 -22.32
N SER A 136 16.09 -0.81 -22.81
CA SER A 136 17.27 -0.36 -23.55
C SER A 136 18.53 -0.33 -22.66
N LEU A 137 18.40 0.09 -21.38
CA LEU A 137 19.51 0.06 -20.43
C LEU A 137 19.95 -1.39 -20.12
N ASP A 138 19.00 -2.30 -19.98
CA ASP A 138 19.31 -3.72 -19.75
C ASP A 138 20.04 -4.34 -20.93
N GLN A 139 19.64 -4.04 -22.18
CA GLN A 139 20.35 -4.47 -23.38
C GLN A 139 21.81 -3.97 -23.39
N VAL A 140 22.06 -2.71 -23.01
CA VAL A 140 23.43 -2.17 -22.89
C VAL A 140 24.19 -2.91 -21.78
N ASN A 141 23.56 -3.15 -20.63
CA ASN A 141 24.16 -3.90 -19.53
C ASN A 141 24.59 -5.30 -19.94
N GLN A 142 23.73 -6.02 -20.68
CA GLN A 142 24.04 -7.35 -21.19
C GLN A 142 25.16 -7.35 -22.23
N LEU A 143 25.14 -6.38 -23.15
CA LEU A 143 26.15 -6.26 -24.23
C LEU A 143 27.56 -6.03 -23.69
N TYR A 144 27.71 -5.26 -22.62
CA TYR A 144 29.01 -4.88 -22.09
C TYR A 144 29.42 -5.63 -20.82
N ARG A 145 28.72 -6.69 -20.45
CA ARG A 145 28.92 -7.43 -19.20
C ARG A 145 30.34 -7.93 -18.99
N ASP A 146 31.02 -8.34 -20.09
CA ASP A 146 32.37 -8.90 -20.05
C ASP A 146 33.45 -7.89 -20.45
N SER A 147 33.13 -6.59 -20.52
CA SER A 147 34.09 -5.55 -20.89
C SER A 147 34.99 -5.18 -19.70
N ALA A 148 36.23 -4.77 -20.00
CA ALA A 148 37.21 -4.39 -18.99
C ALA A 148 36.80 -3.17 -18.14
N ASN A 149 35.93 -2.31 -18.68
CA ASN A 149 35.41 -1.12 -18.01
C ASN A 149 33.93 -1.28 -17.56
N TYR A 150 33.49 -2.54 -17.33
CA TYR A 150 32.08 -2.82 -16.95
C TYR A 150 31.63 -2.06 -15.71
N SER A 151 32.49 -1.88 -14.69
CA SER A 151 32.16 -1.11 -13.48
C SER A 151 31.75 0.34 -13.79
N ASP A 152 32.45 1.00 -14.72
CA ASP A 152 32.12 2.38 -15.10
C ASP A 152 30.81 2.44 -15.89
N ILE A 153 30.59 1.44 -16.75
CA ILE A 153 29.32 1.31 -17.50
C ILE A 153 28.16 1.14 -16.52
N VAL A 154 28.25 0.22 -15.55
CA VAL A 154 27.20 0.00 -14.54
C VAL A 154 26.92 1.28 -13.74
N ASN A 155 27.94 2.03 -13.35
CA ASN A 155 27.76 3.32 -12.68
C ASN A 155 26.96 4.29 -13.56
N GLY A 156 27.29 4.39 -14.85
CA GLY A 156 26.53 5.20 -15.81
C GLY A 156 25.09 4.74 -15.98
N LEU A 157 24.86 3.41 -16.10
CA LEU A 157 23.52 2.83 -16.20
C LEU A 157 22.68 3.10 -14.95
N ASN A 158 23.26 3.01 -13.74
CA ASN A 158 22.56 3.32 -12.49
C ASN A 158 22.09 4.80 -12.43
N ILE A 159 22.90 5.72 -12.94
CA ILE A 159 22.51 7.14 -13.05
C ILE A 159 21.34 7.30 -14.00
N LEU A 160 21.40 6.69 -15.19
CA LEU A 160 20.32 6.74 -16.19
C LEU A 160 19.04 6.06 -15.68
N PHE A 161 19.17 4.95 -14.96
CA PHE A 161 18.05 4.29 -14.28
C PHE A 161 17.35 5.26 -13.33
N GLY A 162 18.09 5.90 -12.42
CA GLY A 162 17.54 6.88 -11.48
C GLY A 162 16.86 8.06 -12.20
N GLN A 163 17.46 8.59 -13.25
CA GLN A 163 16.87 9.67 -14.06
C GLN A 163 15.58 9.23 -14.75
N THR A 164 15.49 7.98 -15.21
CA THR A 164 14.30 7.43 -15.83
C THR A 164 13.15 7.32 -14.82
N LEU A 165 13.43 6.88 -13.59
CA LEU A 165 12.43 6.81 -12.52
C LEU A 165 11.90 8.21 -12.15
N GLU A 166 12.75 9.20 -11.97
CA GLU A 166 12.33 10.57 -11.64
C GLU A 166 11.55 11.23 -12.79
N ARG A 167 11.95 11.00 -14.03
CA ARG A 167 11.19 11.44 -15.20
C ARG A 167 9.80 10.81 -15.27
N HIS A 168 9.70 9.48 -15.04
CA HIS A 168 8.42 8.78 -14.97
C HIS A 168 7.53 9.38 -13.89
N ARG A 169 8.06 9.59 -12.69
CA ARG A 169 7.32 10.21 -11.58
C ARG A 169 6.80 11.60 -11.96
N ALA A 170 7.64 12.46 -12.51
CA ALA A 170 7.24 13.81 -12.90
C ALA A 170 6.13 13.80 -13.96
N GLN A 171 6.25 12.94 -14.96
CA GLN A 171 5.25 12.79 -16.03
C GLN A 171 3.93 12.19 -15.50
N LEU A 172 3.98 11.24 -14.57
CA LEU A 172 2.80 10.67 -13.93
C LEU A 172 2.02 11.74 -13.15
N ILE A 173 2.71 12.57 -12.35
CA ILE A 173 2.09 13.68 -11.63
C ILE A 173 1.50 14.71 -12.61
N ALA A 174 2.20 15.03 -13.69
CA ALA A 174 1.69 15.93 -14.74
C ALA A 174 0.42 15.37 -15.38
N ALA A 175 0.36 14.05 -15.65
CA ALA A 175 -0.84 13.40 -16.18
C ALA A 175 -2.02 13.44 -15.19
N MET A 176 -1.78 13.21 -13.88
CA MET A 176 -2.80 13.35 -12.84
C MET A 176 -3.38 14.76 -12.78
N ASN A 177 -2.57 15.79 -13.03
CA ASN A 177 -2.96 17.19 -12.98
C ASN A 177 -3.79 17.65 -14.18
N GLN A 178 -3.88 16.87 -15.27
CA GLN A 178 -4.73 17.19 -16.43
C GLN A 178 -6.23 17.02 -16.09
N ASP A 179 -6.58 16.07 -15.24
CA ASP A 179 -7.91 15.91 -14.67
C ASP A 179 -7.80 15.52 -13.19
N THR A 180 -7.71 16.52 -12.34
CA THR A 180 -7.50 16.32 -10.90
C THR A 180 -8.70 15.70 -10.19
N SER A 181 -9.86 15.67 -10.82
CA SER A 181 -11.10 15.11 -10.27
C SER A 181 -11.34 13.66 -10.66
N SER A 182 -10.64 13.16 -11.67
CA SER A 182 -10.87 11.81 -12.20
C SER A 182 -10.63 10.70 -11.17
N LEU A 183 -11.61 9.79 -11.07
CA LEU A 183 -11.46 8.57 -10.27
C LEU A 183 -10.30 7.70 -10.76
N SER A 184 -9.94 7.79 -12.04
CA SER A 184 -8.82 7.07 -12.65
C SER A 184 -7.47 7.39 -11.98
N ASN A 185 -7.32 8.56 -11.35
CA ASN A 185 -6.09 8.97 -10.69
C ASN A 185 -5.70 8.06 -9.51
N LEU A 186 -6.65 7.33 -8.90
CA LEU A 186 -6.30 6.36 -7.86
C LEU A 186 -5.31 5.30 -8.35
N PHE A 187 -5.32 4.96 -9.66
CA PHE A 187 -4.42 3.94 -10.22
C PHE A 187 -2.97 4.41 -10.36
N ALA A 188 -2.72 5.73 -10.33
CA ALA A 188 -1.36 6.28 -10.32
C ALA A 188 -0.57 5.84 -9.07
N PHE A 189 -1.26 5.67 -7.93
CA PHE A 189 -0.63 5.31 -6.64
C PHE A 189 -0.24 3.83 -6.54
N TYR A 190 -0.71 3.01 -7.47
CA TYR A 190 -0.37 1.59 -7.55
C TYR A 190 0.58 1.28 -8.72
N GLN A 191 1.10 2.32 -9.40
CA GLN A 191 2.13 2.12 -10.42
C GLN A 191 3.51 1.96 -9.78
N GLY A 192 4.29 1.03 -10.31
CA GLY A 192 5.65 0.80 -9.88
C GLY A 192 6.52 0.24 -10.99
N ILE A 193 7.83 0.37 -10.80
CA ILE A 193 8.87 -0.16 -11.69
C ILE A 193 9.86 -0.94 -10.82
N ALA A 194 10.25 -2.15 -11.25
CA ALA A 194 11.21 -3.00 -10.56
C ALA A 194 10.89 -3.19 -9.06
N GLN A 195 9.63 -3.47 -8.73
CA GLN A 195 9.09 -3.67 -7.37
C GLN A 195 9.08 -2.41 -6.49
N ASN A 196 9.43 -1.24 -7.02
CA ASN A 196 9.34 0.03 -6.32
C ASN A 196 8.14 0.82 -6.79
N ASN A 197 7.33 1.32 -5.86
CA ASN A 197 6.24 2.23 -6.19
C ASN A 197 6.80 3.57 -6.70
N THR A 198 6.18 4.13 -7.74
CA THR A 198 6.58 5.42 -8.31
C THR A 198 6.24 6.58 -7.36
N LEU A 199 5.07 6.53 -6.74
CA LEU A 199 4.64 7.46 -5.70
C LEU A 199 4.74 6.74 -4.36
N VAL A 200 5.44 7.33 -3.40
CA VAL A 200 5.71 6.73 -2.08
C VAL A 200 5.24 7.65 -0.97
N PRO A 201 4.60 7.11 0.10
CA PRO A 201 4.04 7.94 1.17
C PRO A 201 5.08 8.83 1.88
N GLU A 202 6.34 8.39 1.99
CA GLU A 202 7.40 9.14 2.66
C GLU A 202 7.69 10.49 1.98
N ARG A 203 7.46 10.59 0.66
CA ARG A 203 7.70 11.78 -0.14
C ARG A 203 6.41 12.46 -0.61
N ASP A 204 5.38 11.67 -0.90
CA ASP A 204 4.23 12.10 -1.68
C ASP A 204 2.92 12.12 -0.87
N LEU A 205 2.97 12.02 0.47
CA LEU A 205 1.78 11.92 1.33
C LEU A 205 0.74 13.00 1.05
N ASP A 206 1.19 14.24 0.85
CA ASP A 206 0.27 15.35 0.55
C ASP A 206 -0.48 15.14 -0.77
N LEU A 207 0.17 14.55 -1.78
CA LEU A 207 -0.47 14.19 -3.05
C LEU A 207 -1.53 13.09 -2.85
N PHE A 208 -1.22 12.05 -2.05
CA PHE A 208 -2.19 11.01 -1.68
C PHE A 208 -3.42 11.64 -1.01
N VAL A 209 -3.21 12.50 -0.02
CA VAL A 209 -4.28 13.15 0.75
C VAL A 209 -5.15 14.03 -0.14
N GLN A 210 -4.54 14.93 -0.92
CA GLN A 210 -5.28 15.83 -1.80
C GLN A 210 -6.08 15.07 -2.86
N THR A 211 -5.48 14.05 -3.47
CA THR A 211 -6.16 13.22 -4.47
C THR A 211 -7.33 12.46 -3.85
N SER A 212 -7.12 11.85 -2.69
CA SER A 212 -8.17 11.14 -1.95
C SER A 212 -9.37 12.04 -1.62
N GLN A 213 -9.12 13.25 -1.12
CA GLN A 213 -10.17 14.22 -0.79
C GLN A 213 -10.95 14.69 -2.04
N ARG A 214 -10.26 14.89 -3.19
CA ARG A 214 -10.91 15.25 -4.45
C ARG A 214 -11.79 14.12 -4.97
N ILE A 215 -11.26 12.90 -4.99
CA ILE A 215 -12.00 11.71 -5.43
C ILE A 215 -13.22 11.49 -4.56
N GLU A 216 -13.11 11.54 -3.23
CA GLU A 216 -14.26 11.36 -2.32
C GLU A 216 -15.35 12.41 -2.52
N ARG A 217 -14.97 13.65 -2.81
CA ARG A 217 -15.92 14.74 -3.10
C ARG A 217 -16.68 14.55 -4.42
N HIS A 218 -15.99 14.07 -5.47
CA HIS A 218 -16.60 13.90 -6.80
C HIS A 218 -17.32 12.56 -6.98
N TYR A 219 -16.91 11.54 -6.22
CA TYR A 219 -17.46 10.18 -6.28
C TYR A 219 -17.91 9.69 -4.91
N PRO A 220 -18.81 10.41 -4.21
CA PRO A 220 -19.24 10.04 -2.87
C PRO A 220 -19.89 8.66 -2.86
N GLY A 221 -19.45 7.80 -1.94
CA GLY A 221 -19.96 6.44 -1.81
C GLY A 221 -19.50 5.44 -2.89
N HIS A 222 -18.62 5.83 -3.82
CA HIS A 222 -18.05 4.88 -4.77
C HIS A 222 -17.11 3.89 -4.06
N PRO A 223 -17.24 2.55 -4.26
CA PRO A 223 -16.46 1.57 -3.49
C PRO A 223 -14.94 1.75 -3.59
N LEU A 224 -14.42 2.03 -4.78
CA LEU A 224 -12.99 2.28 -4.97
C LEU A 224 -12.52 3.60 -4.33
N ALA A 225 -13.33 4.66 -4.40
CA ALA A 225 -13.04 5.93 -3.73
C ALA A 225 -12.97 5.75 -2.22
N LYS A 226 -13.96 5.06 -1.64
CA LYS A 226 -14.01 4.74 -0.22
C LYS A 226 -12.81 3.92 0.24
N ARG A 227 -12.45 2.88 -0.52
CA ARG A 227 -11.27 2.06 -0.22
C ARG A 227 -9.99 2.89 -0.28
N PHE A 228 -9.78 3.66 -1.35
CA PHE A 228 -8.60 4.53 -1.47
C PHE A 228 -8.52 5.55 -0.34
N HIS A 229 -9.66 6.15 0.07
CA HIS A 229 -9.71 7.06 1.20
C HIS A 229 -9.30 6.39 2.52
N GLN A 230 -9.76 5.15 2.76
CA GLN A 230 -9.35 4.37 3.94
C GLN A 230 -7.85 4.08 3.95
N ASP A 231 -7.30 3.67 2.80
CA ASP A 231 -5.86 3.39 2.66
C ASP A 231 -5.02 4.64 2.91
N VAL A 232 -5.42 5.81 2.37
CA VAL A 232 -4.73 7.09 2.60
C VAL A 232 -4.81 7.54 4.07
N ARG A 233 -5.93 7.34 4.74
CA ARG A 233 -6.04 7.63 6.18
C ARG A 233 -5.12 6.75 7.01
N ALA A 234 -4.98 5.48 6.67
CA ALA A 234 -4.02 4.60 7.33
C ALA A 234 -2.57 5.08 7.13
N LEU A 235 -2.21 5.55 5.93
CA LEU A 235 -0.90 6.16 5.66
C LEU A 235 -0.66 7.43 6.48
N GLN A 236 -1.66 8.32 6.61
CA GLN A 236 -1.57 9.52 7.46
C GLN A 236 -1.33 9.16 8.92
N THR A 237 -2.09 8.20 9.46
CA THR A 237 -1.92 7.72 10.82
C THR A 237 -0.53 7.13 11.04
N ALA A 238 -0.03 6.32 10.09
CA ALA A 238 1.31 5.74 10.17
C ALA A 238 2.41 6.82 10.12
N ALA A 239 2.27 7.83 9.28
CA ALA A 239 3.22 8.95 9.18
C ALA A 239 3.26 9.78 10.47
N GLU A 240 2.08 10.06 11.06
CA GLU A 240 2.00 10.81 12.32
C GLU A 240 2.62 10.01 13.47
N ARG A 241 2.35 8.71 13.54
CA ARG A 241 3.02 7.82 14.50
C ARG A 241 4.53 7.82 14.31
N GLY A 242 5.02 7.76 13.06
CA GLY A 242 6.46 7.85 12.76
C GLY A 242 7.10 9.12 13.30
N LYS A 243 6.43 10.28 13.17
CA LYS A 243 6.89 11.55 13.76
C LYS A 243 6.93 11.48 15.29
N GLN A 244 5.88 10.94 15.94
CA GLN A 244 5.83 10.77 17.39
C GLN A 244 6.95 9.85 17.89
N VAL A 245 7.16 8.72 17.23
CA VAL A 245 8.26 7.78 17.53
C VAL A 245 9.61 8.49 17.43
N SER A 246 9.87 9.21 16.34
CA SER A 246 11.12 9.95 16.15
C SER A 246 11.34 11.03 17.21
N ALA A 247 10.29 11.79 17.55
CA ALA A 247 10.35 12.81 18.60
C ALA A 247 10.60 12.21 20.00
N ALA A 248 10.01 11.05 20.29
CA ALA A 248 10.25 10.33 21.53
C ALA A 248 11.65 9.72 21.59
N GLN A 249 12.17 9.21 20.48
CA GLN A 249 13.53 8.66 20.42
C GLN A 249 14.60 9.67 20.85
N ALA A 250 14.40 10.95 20.56
CA ALA A 250 15.28 12.02 21.01
C ALA A 250 15.26 12.25 22.53
N LYS A 251 14.19 11.82 23.22
CA LYS A 251 13.98 12.02 24.67
C LYS A 251 14.23 10.74 25.48
N ILE A 252 13.98 9.59 24.90
CA ILE A 252 14.15 8.26 25.53
C ILE A 252 15.59 7.78 25.31
N VAL A 253 16.51 8.41 26.03
CA VAL A 253 17.96 8.18 25.93
C VAL A 253 18.55 7.82 27.29
N PRO A 254 19.71 7.15 27.37
CA PRO A 254 20.40 6.91 28.64
C PRO A 254 20.58 8.20 29.45
N GLY A 255 20.29 8.15 30.74
CA GLY A 255 20.27 9.27 31.68
C GLY A 255 18.94 10.00 31.80
N ALA A 256 18.01 9.84 30.86
CA ALA A 256 16.66 10.42 30.94
C ALA A 256 15.77 9.67 31.94
N ALA A 257 14.79 10.38 32.50
CA ALA A 257 13.77 9.77 33.35
C ALA A 257 12.82 8.89 32.50
N PHE A 258 12.51 7.68 33.01
CA PHE A 258 11.57 6.79 32.34
C PHE A 258 10.13 7.32 32.50
N PRO A 259 9.34 7.39 31.42
CA PRO A 259 7.97 7.90 31.45
C PRO A 259 7.00 6.82 31.95
N TRP A 260 6.86 6.69 33.27
CA TRP A 260 6.03 5.65 33.92
C TRP A 260 4.57 5.64 33.45
N SER A 261 4.05 6.79 33.02
CA SER A 261 2.70 6.89 32.44
C SER A 261 2.51 6.14 31.12
N ALA A 262 3.60 5.72 30.48
CA ALA A 262 3.54 4.91 29.27
C ALA A 262 3.13 3.44 29.55
N LEU A 263 3.38 2.93 30.76
CA LEU A 263 3.03 1.57 31.14
C LEU A 263 1.54 1.47 31.52
N LYS A 264 0.68 1.53 30.51
CA LYS A 264 -0.79 1.39 30.67
C LYS A 264 -1.26 0.16 29.92
N GLY A 265 -2.02 -0.70 30.59
CA GLY A 265 -2.55 -1.91 29.98
C GLY A 265 -3.21 -2.81 31.01
N LYS A 266 -3.64 -3.98 30.55
CA LYS A 266 -4.21 -5.02 31.38
C LYS A 266 -3.22 -6.19 31.50
N LYS A 267 -3.25 -6.84 32.65
CA LYS A 267 -2.54 -8.11 32.85
C LYS A 267 -3.27 -9.26 32.14
N PRO A 268 -2.66 -10.45 32.06
CA PRO A 268 -3.31 -11.63 31.49
C PRO A 268 -4.65 -12.00 32.13
N ASP A 269 -4.83 -11.70 33.43
CA ASP A 269 -6.06 -11.92 34.20
C ASP A 269 -7.14 -10.83 33.95
N GLY A 270 -6.86 -9.85 33.09
CA GLY A 270 -7.76 -8.73 32.76
C GLY A 270 -7.70 -7.56 33.75
N SER A 271 -7.00 -7.69 34.89
CA SER A 271 -6.85 -6.62 35.87
C SER A 271 -5.92 -5.51 35.33
N PRO A 272 -6.13 -4.24 35.72
CA PRO A 272 -5.28 -3.14 35.27
C PRO A 272 -3.85 -3.29 35.84
N PHE A 273 -2.86 -2.96 35.02
CA PHE A 273 -1.49 -2.83 35.49
C PHE A 273 -1.29 -1.44 36.15
N VAL A 274 -0.59 -1.45 37.29
CA VAL A 274 -0.25 -0.22 38.00
C VAL A 274 1.27 -0.13 38.11
N SER A 275 1.88 0.90 37.49
CA SER A 275 3.35 1.06 37.41
C SER A 275 4.02 1.17 38.79
N ALA A 276 3.31 1.64 39.83
CA ALA A 276 3.81 1.64 41.21
C ALA A 276 4.19 0.26 41.75
N ALA A 277 3.69 -0.82 41.15
CA ALA A 277 4.05 -2.18 41.52
C ALA A 277 5.53 -2.50 41.24
N VAL A 278 6.17 -1.79 40.32
CA VAL A 278 7.57 -2.03 39.90
C VAL A 278 8.47 -0.81 40.11
N GLN A 279 7.92 0.37 40.22
CA GLN A 279 8.68 1.61 40.37
C GLN A 279 9.48 1.63 41.66
N GLY A 280 10.81 1.68 41.56
CA GLY A 280 11.75 1.73 42.69
C GLY A 280 11.82 0.42 43.50
N LYS A 281 11.23 -0.69 43.03
CA LYS A 281 11.17 -1.98 43.78
C LYS A 281 12.39 -2.86 43.55
N SER A 282 13.20 -2.59 42.53
CA SER A 282 14.44 -3.30 42.23
C SER A 282 15.58 -2.34 41.90
N ASP A 283 16.85 -2.84 41.96
CA ASP A 283 17.98 -2.03 41.51
C ASP A 283 17.89 -1.71 40.02
N TYR A 284 17.41 -2.69 39.24
CA TYR A 284 17.21 -2.57 37.80
C TYR A 284 15.86 -3.16 37.38
N LEU A 285 15.20 -2.47 36.47
CA LEU A 285 13.99 -2.91 35.82
C LEU A 285 14.21 -2.96 34.30
N LEU A 286 14.00 -4.11 33.69
CA LEU A 286 13.90 -4.22 32.24
C LEU A 286 12.43 -4.00 31.82
N VAL A 287 12.18 -3.00 31.03
CA VAL A 287 10.92 -2.85 30.27
C VAL A 287 11.15 -3.46 28.91
N ASP A 288 10.63 -4.67 28.73
CA ASP A 288 10.75 -5.47 27.50
C ASP A 288 9.48 -5.31 26.67
N VAL A 289 9.60 -4.83 25.44
CA VAL A 289 8.46 -4.67 24.52
C VAL A 289 8.57 -5.71 23.42
N TRP A 290 7.53 -6.53 23.32
CA TRP A 290 7.52 -7.72 22.48
C TRP A 290 6.13 -8.03 21.90
N ALA A 291 5.96 -9.15 21.22
CA ALA A 291 4.65 -9.70 20.85
C ALA A 291 4.73 -11.21 20.61
N ALA A 292 3.62 -11.91 20.77
CA ALA A 292 3.52 -13.35 20.50
C ALA A 292 3.85 -13.69 19.03
N TRP A 293 3.48 -12.82 18.11
CA TRP A 293 3.75 -12.94 16.67
C TRP A 293 5.18 -12.53 16.25
N CYS A 294 6.07 -12.16 17.19
CA CYS A 294 7.43 -11.68 16.91
C CYS A 294 8.47 -12.80 17.16
N PRO A 295 8.92 -13.56 16.14
CA PRO A 295 9.88 -14.65 16.36
C PRO A 295 11.19 -14.22 17.00
N PRO A 296 11.84 -13.09 16.63
CA PRO A 296 13.07 -12.64 17.30
C PRO A 296 12.83 -12.28 18.77
N CYS A 297 11.64 -11.74 19.13
CA CYS A 297 11.29 -11.49 20.53
C CYS A 297 11.21 -12.80 21.32
N ARG A 298 10.52 -13.81 20.76
CA ARG A 298 10.38 -15.13 21.36
C ARG A 298 11.75 -15.82 21.59
N ALA A 299 12.67 -15.65 20.65
CA ALA A 299 14.05 -16.12 20.81
C ALA A 299 14.79 -15.38 21.95
N GLN A 300 14.59 -14.07 22.10
CA GLN A 300 15.23 -13.26 23.13
C GLN A 300 14.66 -13.57 24.55
N ASN A 301 13.38 -13.94 24.65
CA ASN A 301 12.73 -14.32 25.90
C ASN A 301 13.49 -15.38 26.69
N ARG A 302 14.15 -16.35 26.03
CA ARG A 302 14.97 -17.36 26.69
C ARG A 302 16.13 -16.75 27.46
N ALA A 303 16.79 -15.74 26.92
CA ALA A 303 17.89 -15.04 27.57
C ALA A 303 17.39 -14.21 28.75
N TRP A 304 16.23 -13.54 28.61
CA TRP A 304 15.59 -12.84 29.72
C TRP A 304 15.21 -13.76 30.86
N SER A 305 14.67 -14.97 30.57
CA SER A 305 14.34 -15.98 31.58
C SER A 305 15.58 -16.43 32.32
N ALA A 306 16.70 -16.64 31.65
CA ALA A 306 17.98 -17.02 32.29
C ALA A 306 18.50 -15.89 33.21
N LEU A 307 18.42 -14.61 32.79
CA LEU A 307 18.81 -13.49 33.63
C LEU A 307 17.87 -13.31 34.83
N PHE A 308 16.56 -13.48 34.63
CA PHE A 308 15.60 -13.40 35.72
C PHE A 308 15.76 -14.54 36.72
N ALA A 309 16.05 -15.76 36.29
CA ALA A 309 16.35 -16.88 37.18
C ALA A 309 17.59 -16.63 38.05
N LYS A 310 18.59 -15.92 37.51
CA LYS A 310 19.84 -15.65 38.22
C LYS A 310 19.80 -14.42 39.12
N TYR A 311 19.09 -13.34 38.73
CA TYR A 311 19.14 -12.03 39.37
C TYR A 311 17.77 -11.51 39.82
N GLY A 312 16.68 -12.26 39.56
CA GLY A 312 15.30 -11.87 39.89
C GLY A 312 15.11 -11.53 41.38
N GLY A 313 14.15 -10.66 41.66
CA GLY A 313 13.86 -10.18 43.02
C GLY A 313 14.20 -8.70 43.19
N THR A 314 14.86 -8.33 44.28
CA THR A 314 15.20 -6.92 44.57
C THR A 314 16.29 -6.35 43.66
N ARG A 315 17.11 -7.20 43.04
CA ARG A 315 18.16 -6.74 42.15
C ARG A 315 17.65 -6.51 40.74
N PHE A 316 16.77 -7.36 40.18
CA PHE A 316 16.28 -7.30 38.82
C PHE A 316 14.84 -7.70 38.71
N GLN A 317 14.06 -6.88 38.02
CA GLN A 317 12.69 -7.15 37.65
C GLN A 317 12.51 -6.97 36.13
N ILE A 318 11.49 -7.61 35.59
CA ILE A 318 11.09 -7.47 34.19
C ILE A 318 9.61 -7.08 34.13
N VAL A 319 9.30 -6.09 33.29
CA VAL A 319 7.95 -5.77 32.84
C VAL A 319 7.92 -6.06 31.36
N SER A 320 7.14 -7.05 30.94
CA SER A 320 6.94 -7.36 29.53
C SER A 320 5.66 -6.71 29.02
N TYR A 321 5.81 -5.75 28.13
CA TYR A 321 4.72 -5.04 27.43
C TYR A 321 4.50 -5.70 26.08
N SER A 322 3.31 -6.26 25.84
CA SER A 322 2.99 -6.90 24.58
C SER A 322 2.28 -5.95 23.61
N LEU A 323 2.73 -5.91 22.34
CA LEU A 323 2.07 -5.27 21.21
C LEU A 323 1.21 -6.26 20.40
N ASP A 324 0.60 -7.25 21.07
CA ASP A 324 -0.43 -8.08 20.47
C ASP A 324 -1.70 -7.24 20.22
N GLY A 325 -2.60 -7.70 19.33
CA GLY A 325 -3.79 -6.95 18.90
C GLY A 325 -3.63 -6.27 17.55
N THR A 326 -2.79 -6.82 16.69
CA THR A 326 -2.71 -6.38 15.29
C THR A 326 -3.96 -6.81 14.50
N PRO A 327 -4.34 -6.12 13.40
CA PRO A 327 -5.51 -6.48 12.61
C PRO A 327 -5.54 -7.92 12.09
N ASN A 328 -4.38 -8.57 12.00
CA ASN A 328 -4.25 -9.96 11.51
C ASN A 328 -4.32 -11.01 12.62
N GLN A 329 -4.46 -10.61 13.89
CA GLN A 329 -4.61 -11.51 15.04
C GLN A 329 -6.10 -11.62 15.42
N ALA A 330 -6.71 -12.77 15.15
CA ALA A 330 -8.11 -13.02 15.51
C ALA A 330 -8.31 -13.20 17.03
N ASN A 331 -7.32 -13.80 17.72
CA ASN A 331 -7.37 -14.18 19.14
C ASN A 331 -6.15 -13.63 19.89
N ALA A 332 -5.87 -12.34 19.74
CA ALA A 332 -4.65 -11.70 20.24
C ALA A 332 -4.37 -11.95 21.74
N GLN A 333 -5.40 -11.92 22.59
CA GLN A 333 -5.25 -12.15 24.02
C GLN A 333 -4.84 -13.61 24.32
N GLU A 334 -5.48 -14.58 23.67
CA GLU A 334 -5.17 -15.99 23.86
C GLU A 334 -3.78 -16.34 23.33
N GLU A 335 -3.42 -15.81 22.16
CA GLU A 335 -2.09 -15.97 21.57
C GLU A 335 -1.00 -15.41 22.48
N TRP A 336 -1.19 -14.21 23.04
CA TRP A 336 -0.28 -13.57 23.99
C TRP A 336 -0.11 -14.41 25.26
N ILE A 337 -1.21 -14.85 25.91
CA ILE A 337 -1.17 -15.67 27.12
C ILE A 337 -0.49 -17.01 26.83
N SER A 338 -0.82 -17.65 25.72
CA SER A 338 -0.20 -18.90 25.29
C SER A 338 1.31 -18.73 25.08
N ALA A 339 1.74 -17.61 24.49
CA ALA A 339 3.15 -17.31 24.27
C ALA A 339 3.93 -17.12 25.60
N ILE A 340 3.34 -16.45 26.60
CA ILE A 340 3.91 -16.33 27.96
C ILE A 340 4.18 -17.73 28.55
N GLN A 341 3.20 -18.63 28.43
CA GLN A 341 3.31 -19.99 28.96
C GLN A 341 4.34 -20.84 28.22
N GLN A 342 4.29 -20.81 26.88
CA GLN A 342 5.20 -21.56 26.01
C GLN A 342 6.68 -21.18 26.20
N ASP A 343 6.95 -19.85 26.38
CA ASP A 343 8.31 -19.35 26.58
C ASP A 343 8.77 -19.42 28.03
N GLY A 344 7.90 -19.86 28.96
CA GLY A 344 8.22 -20.00 30.38
C GLY A 344 8.57 -18.65 31.03
N LEU A 345 7.82 -17.59 30.75
CA LEU A 345 8.05 -16.24 31.27
C LEU A 345 7.48 -16.13 32.69
N VAL A 346 8.33 -16.45 33.70
CA VAL A 346 7.90 -16.64 35.10
C VAL A 346 7.83 -15.35 35.93
N TRP A 347 8.23 -14.19 35.39
CA TRP A 347 8.08 -12.92 36.10
C TRP A 347 6.63 -12.45 36.11
N PRO A 348 6.19 -11.70 37.16
CA PRO A 348 4.77 -11.47 37.39
C PRO A 348 4.18 -10.28 36.59
N HIS A 349 5.02 -9.51 35.89
CA HIS A 349 4.60 -8.24 35.31
C HIS A 349 4.50 -8.33 33.79
N HIS A 350 3.38 -8.86 33.33
CA HIS A 350 2.98 -8.87 31.91
C HIS A 350 1.80 -7.95 31.72
N LEU A 351 1.82 -7.14 30.66
CA LEU A 351 0.69 -6.27 30.32
C LEU A 351 0.60 -6.04 28.81
N SER A 352 -0.61 -5.73 28.37
CA SER A 352 -0.92 -5.36 26.98
C SER A 352 -2.17 -4.47 26.98
N ALA A 353 -2.27 -3.54 26.02
CA ALA A 353 -3.52 -2.88 25.69
C ALA A 353 -4.26 -3.58 24.52
N LEU A 354 -3.66 -4.59 23.92
CA LEU A 354 -4.16 -5.34 22.77
C LEU A 354 -4.52 -4.44 21.57
N GLN A 355 -3.68 -3.43 21.30
CA GLN A 355 -3.86 -2.45 20.24
C GLN A 355 -2.73 -2.53 19.18
N GLY A 356 -1.82 -3.50 19.30
CA GLY A 356 -0.72 -3.66 18.36
C GLY A 356 0.11 -2.40 18.21
N TRP A 357 0.42 -2.03 16.98
CA TRP A 357 1.18 -0.82 16.67
C TRP A 357 0.40 0.50 16.89
N GLU A 358 -0.91 0.43 17.09
CA GLU A 358 -1.74 1.61 17.41
C GLU A 358 -1.71 1.97 18.90
N ASP A 359 -1.06 1.14 19.73
CA ASP A 359 -0.90 1.40 21.15
C ASP A 359 -0.09 2.70 21.38
N PRO A 360 -0.60 3.63 22.22
CA PRO A 360 0.12 4.87 22.55
C PRO A 360 1.53 4.67 23.10
N VAL A 361 1.84 3.53 23.71
CA VAL A 361 3.18 3.18 24.22
C VAL A 361 4.24 3.25 23.09
N VAL A 362 3.86 2.91 21.86
CA VAL A 362 4.74 2.95 20.68
C VAL A 362 5.31 4.36 20.47
N GLY A 363 4.42 5.37 20.45
CA GLY A 363 4.80 6.77 20.34
C GLY A 363 5.49 7.30 21.59
N GLN A 364 5.05 6.91 22.79
CA GLN A 364 5.56 7.42 24.06
C GLN A 364 6.96 6.94 24.38
N LEU A 365 7.29 5.68 24.09
CA LEU A 365 8.63 5.10 24.28
C LEU A 365 9.52 5.18 23.05
N GLY A 366 9.02 5.69 21.92
CA GLY A 366 9.79 5.80 20.68
C GLY A 366 10.18 4.45 20.11
N ILE A 367 9.25 3.50 20.02
CA ILE A 367 9.49 2.11 19.61
C ILE A 367 9.46 2.02 18.07
N PRO A 368 10.61 1.83 17.39
CA PRO A 368 10.65 1.78 15.92
C PRO A 368 10.32 0.40 15.38
N SER A 369 10.64 -0.65 16.14
CA SER A 369 10.50 -2.06 15.76
C SER A 369 10.55 -2.96 17.00
N LEU A 370 10.16 -4.22 16.85
CA LEU A 370 10.34 -5.26 17.87
C LEU A 370 11.48 -6.20 17.49
N PRO A 371 12.20 -6.77 18.49
CA PRO A 371 12.11 -6.50 19.93
C PRO A 371 12.63 -5.11 20.29
N PHE A 372 12.14 -4.55 21.41
CA PHE A 372 12.61 -3.29 21.96
C PHE A 372 12.67 -3.37 23.49
N GLY A 373 13.66 -2.71 24.10
CA GLY A 373 13.79 -2.74 25.55
C GLY A 373 14.44 -1.49 26.13
N LEU A 374 14.12 -1.22 27.40
CA LEU A 374 14.76 -0.18 28.21
C LEU A 374 15.17 -0.76 29.55
N LEU A 375 16.45 -0.62 29.91
CA LEU A 375 16.90 -0.93 31.27
C LEU A 375 16.85 0.34 32.10
N VAL A 376 16.13 0.30 33.22
CA VAL A 376 15.88 1.44 34.12
C VAL A 376 16.46 1.15 35.49
N ASP A 377 17.10 2.12 36.12
CA ASP A 377 17.60 2.00 37.49
C ASP A 377 16.52 2.22 38.56
N ARG A 378 16.86 2.02 39.82
CA ARG A 378 15.97 2.21 40.98
C ARG A 378 15.40 3.63 41.07
N ALA A 379 16.15 4.63 40.61
CA ALA A 379 15.72 6.04 40.60
C ALA A 379 14.78 6.37 39.42
N GLY A 380 14.54 5.42 38.52
CA GLY A 380 13.72 5.62 37.31
C GLY A 380 14.47 6.25 36.15
N LYS A 381 15.81 6.21 36.13
CA LYS A 381 16.61 6.67 34.98
C LYS A 381 16.85 5.53 34.01
N ILE A 382 16.76 5.81 32.72
CA ILE A 382 17.10 4.90 31.67
C ILE A 382 18.62 4.69 31.65
N ILE A 383 19.07 3.45 31.80
CA ILE A 383 20.50 3.07 31.79
C ILE A 383 20.92 2.65 30.36
N LEU A 384 20.09 1.76 29.75
CA LEU A 384 20.33 1.26 28.41
C LEU A 384 19.04 1.35 27.59
N ARG A 385 19.22 1.64 26.30
CA ARG A 385 18.14 1.63 25.30
C ARG A 385 18.40 0.53 24.29
N ASN A 386 17.39 -0.29 24.06
CA ASN A 386 17.40 -1.47 23.21
C ASN A 386 18.61 -2.41 23.47
N PRO A 387 18.87 -2.79 24.77
CA PRO A 387 20.06 -3.54 25.12
C PRO A 387 19.95 -4.99 24.64
N LYS A 388 21.12 -5.54 24.30
CA LYS A 388 21.26 -6.99 24.18
C LYS A 388 21.30 -7.65 25.56
N PRO A 389 20.88 -8.92 25.69
CA PRO A 389 20.93 -9.63 26.99
C PRO A 389 22.29 -9.63 27.66
N GLU A 390 23.38 -9.68 26.88
CA GLU A 390 24.75 -9.64 27.39
C GLU A 390 25.14 -8.30 28.03
N GLU A 391 24.56 -7.18 27.53
CA GLU A 391 24.77 -5.84 28.08
C GLU A 391 24.06 -5.72 29.42
N VAL A 392 22.81 -6.20 29.51
CA VAL A 392 22.07 -6.28 30.78
C VAL A 392 22.79 -7.16 31.77
N ALA A 393 23.31 -8.34 31.35
CA ALA A 393 24.07 -9.22 32.18
C ALA A 393 25.31 -8.55 32.78
N ARG A 394 26.05 -7.73 32.03
CA ARG A 394 27.21 -6.96 32.52
C ARG A 394 26.80 -5.98 33.61
N VAL A 395 25.74 -5.20 33.38
CA VAL A 395 25.21 -4.27 34.38
C VAL A 395 24.80 -5.00 35.67
N LEU A 396 24.08 -6.10 35.55
CA LEU A 396 23.64 -6.91 36.70
C LEU A 396 24.80 -7.53 37.45
N ALA A 397 25.92 -7.85 36.80
CA ALA A 397 27.14 -8.36 37.39
C ALA A 397 28.02 -7.28 38.06
N GLY A 398 27.65 -5.98 37.91
CA GLY A 398 28.44 -4.88 38.46
C GLY A 398 29.72 -4.58 37.65
N LYS A 399 29.72 -4.93 36.34
CA LYS A 399 30.87 -4.77 35.45
C LYS A 399 30.62 -3.69 34.39
#